data_7aae2db1727229a7e99e2286287b1195
#
_entry.id   7aae2db1727229a7e99e2286287b1195
#
_cell.length_a   1.000
_cell.length_b   1.000
_cell.length_c   1.000
_cell.angle_alpha   90.00
_cell.angle_beta   90.00
_cell.angle_gamma   90.00
#
_symmetry.space_group_name_H-M   'P 1'
#
loop_
_entity.id
_entity.type
_entity.pdbx_description
1 polymer ?
#
loop_
_entity_poly.entity_id
_entity_poly.type
_entity_poly.pdbx_seq_one_letter_code
_entity_poly.pdbx_strand_id
1 'polypeptide(L)'
;GSTSQVKAIQYQSINQSFRMVGSINDKHGTELVAFRTGERVTLDYLNAYAKPENRVDVNKPFSPSKMTRAEAREAYPEWYERVVVRGEKGRKKWDIAGKVHGDDPYALYHWWLRQIGEIKGGHRYFFLMCLAIYAYKCGVSKQQLRQDMKEAFDDLQMVKHENALTEEDIRSALEAYDKEYYNFTISDIEALTDVRIAVSYTHL
;
A
#
# COMPACT_ATOMS: atom_id res chain seq x y z
N GLY A 1 21.11 -0.12 3.27
CA GLY A 1 20.52 -0.95 2.23
C GLY A 1 19.22 -1.53 2.73
N SER A 2 18.23 -1.66 1.86
CA SER A 2 16.97 -2.32 2.21
C SER A 2 17.26 -3.80 2.47
N THR A 3 16.87 -4.30 3.63
CA THR A 3 16.88 -5.74 3.95
C THR A 3 15.71 -6.48 3.31
N SER A 4 14.85 -5.76 2.58
CA SER A 4 13.74 -6.33 1.82
C SER A 4 14.30 -7.16 0.67
N GLN A 5 13.82 -8.39 0.52
CA GLN A 5 14.13 -9.26 -0.61
C GLN A 5 13.47 -8.77 -1.92
N VAL A 6 12.65 -7.74 -1.86
CA VAL A 6 12.04 -7.11 -3.01
C VAL A 6 13.10 -6.36 -3.79
N LYS A 7 13.42 -6.83 -5.00
CA LYS A 7 14.38 -6.19 -5.92
C LYS A 7 13.87 -4.87 -6.51
N ALA A 8 12.62 -4.51 -6.26
CA ALA A 8 12.03 -3.28 -6.75
C ALA A 8 12.55 -2.07 -5.97
N ILE A 9 12.71 -0.93 -6.66
CA ILE A 9 13.03 0.34 -6.03
C ILE A 9 11.90 0.71 -5.09
N GLN A 10 12.23 0.91 -3.82
CA GLN A 10 11.27 1.40 -2.83
C GLN A 10 11.10 2.91 -3.01
N TYR A 11 9.94 3.31 -3.48
CA TYR A 11 9.58 4.72 -3.58
C TYR A 11 9.08 5.21 -2.23
N GLN A 12 9.68 6.29 -1.75
CA GLN A 12 9.23 6.98 -0.55
C GLN A 12 8.77 8.38 -0.92
N SER A 13 7.66 8.81 -0.33
CA SER A 13 7.18 10.17 -0.50
C SER A 13 8.15 11.17 0.13
N ILE A 14 8.23 12.39 -0.42
CA ILE A 14 9.06 13.47 0.12
C ILE A 14 8.66 13.86 1.55
N ASN A 15 7.42 13.62 1.91
CA ASN A 15 6.89 13.85 3.26
C ASN A 15 6.91 12.59 4.15
N GLN A 16 7.64 11.55 3.74
CA GLN A 16 7.85 10.36 4.56
C GLN A 16 8.53 10.75 5.88
N SER A 17 7.89 10.42 6.98
CA SER A 17 8.48 10.61 8.30
C SER A 17 9.61 9.61 8.54
N PHE A 18 10.69 10.10 9.10
CA PHE A 18 11.81 9.28 9.54
C PHE A 18 11.95 9.38 11.05
N ARG A 19 12.42 8.32 11.66
CA ARG A 19 12.76 8.35 13.09
C ARG A 19 13.89 9.34 13.33
N MET A 20 13.82 10.03 14.44
CA MET A 20 14.85 11.00 14.81
C MET A 20 16.15 10.27 15.14
N VAL A 21 17.28 10.85 14.71
CA VAL A 21 18.61 10.35 15.08
C VAL A 21 18.76 10.39 16.60
N GLY A 22 19.33 9.34 17.19
CA GLY A 22 19.43 9.16 18.63
C GLY A 22 18.18 8.53 19.28
N SER A 23 17.08 8.33 18.52
CA SER A 23 15.93 7.58 19.04
C SER A 23 16.19 6.08 19.02
N ILE A 24 15.55 5.38 19.93
CA ILE A 24 15.61 3.92 19.98
C ILE A 24 14.46 3.33 19.15
N ASN A 25 14.76 2.32 18.36
CA ASN A 25 13.76 1.54 17.69
C ASN A 25 13.16 0.53 18.69
N ASP A 26 11.93 0.76 19.11
CA ASP A 26 11.25 -0.03 20.13
C ASP A 26 11.15 -1.52 19.77
N LYS A 27 11.00 -1.82 18.47
CA LYS A 27 10.89 -3.20 17.99
C LYS A 27 12.21 -3.99 18.12
N HIS A 28 13.35 -3.34 17.99
CA HIS A 28 14.66 -4.00 17.91
C HIS A 28 15.63 -3.55 19.00
N GLY A 29 15.25 -2.56 19.82
CA GLY A 29 16.12 -1.99 20.85
C GLY A 29 17.38 -1.30 20.30
N THR A 30 17.40 -1.00 18.99
CA THR A 30 18.57 -0.41 18.32
C THR A 30 18.48 1.10 18.25
N GLU A 31 19.57 1.80 18.54
CA GLU A 31 19.65 3.23 18.37
C GLU A 31 19.80 3.62 16.90
N LEU A 32 19.07 4.66 16.48
CA LEU A 32 19.24 5.27 15.17
C LEU A 32 20.46 6.17 15.15
N VAL A 33 21.42 5.80 14.33
CA VAL A 33 22.64 6.58 14.13
C VAL A 33 22.62 7.14 12.73
N ALA A 34 23.02 8.41 12.58
CA ALA A 34 23.27 9.01 11.27
C ALA A 34 24.76 9.41 11.17
N PHE A 35 25.34 9.12 10.04
CA PHE A 35 26.69 9.56 9.72
C PHE A 35 26.76 10.09 8.29
N ARG A 36 27.61 11.06 8.10
CA ARG A 36 27.83 11.65 6.79
C ARG A 36 28.85 10.85 6.01
N THR A 37 28.46 10.38 4.82
CA THR A 37 29.32 9.54 3.97
C THR A 37 29.97 10.30 2.81
N GLY A 38 29.62 11.55 2.60
CA GLY A 38 30.13 12.34 1.48
C GLY A 38 29.82 13.82 1.61
N GLU A 39 30.07 14.55 0.53
CA GLU A 39 29.77 15.96 0.43
C GLU A 39 28.28 16.25 0.21
N ARG A 40 27.86 17.48 0.48
CA ARG A 40 26.52 17.94 0.11
C ARG A 40 26.43 17.99 -1.40
N VAL A 41 25.33 17.44 -1.94
CA VAL A 41 25.06 17.43 -3.37
C VAL A 41 23.91 18.37 -3.69
N THR A 42 23.93 18.91 -4.90
CA THR A 42 22.84 19.76 -5.42
C THR A 42 21.73 18.89 -6.01
N LEU A 43 20.55 19.49 -6.23
CA LEU A 43 19.45 18.82 -6.92
C LEU A 43 19.84 18.50 -8.37
N ASP A 44 20.61 19.36 -9.04
CA ASP A 44 21.12 19.10 -10.39
C ASP A 44 22.01 17.86 -10.44
N TYR A 45 22.89 17.71 -9.44
CA TYR A 45 23.73 16.52 -9.32
C TYR A 45 22.86 15.26 -9.17
N LEU A 46 21.85 15.28 -8.29
CA LEU A 46 20.93 14.15 -8.12
C LEU A 46 20.12 13.88 -9.39
N ASN A 47 19.71 14.94 -10.09
CA ASN A 47 18.94 14.87 -11.32
C ASN A 47 19.71 14.14 -12.45
N ALA A 48 21.03 14.23 -12.46
CA ALA A 48 21.87 13.52 -13.45
C ALA A 48 21.73 11.99 -13.32
N TYR A 49 21.44 11.47 -12.15
CA TYR A 49 21.23 10.03 -11.87
C TYR A 49 19.77 9.59 -11.97
N ALA A 50 18.85 10.53 -12.08
CA ALA A 50 17.42 10.21 -12.24
C ALA A 50 17.14 9.78 -13.69
N LYS A 51 16.21 8.84 -13.86
CA LYS A 51 15.67 8.52 -15.18
C LYS A 51 15.04 9.77 -15.80
N PRO A 52 15.10 9.93 -17.14
CA PRO A 52 14.62 11.14 -17.82
C PRO A 52 13.21 11.57 -17.39
N GLU A 53 12.31 10.59 -17.26
CA GLU A 53 10.90 10.81 -16.88
C GLU A 53 10.71 11.28 -15.42
N ASN A 54 11.74 11.07 -14.58
CA ASN A 54 11.71 11.43 -13.16
C ASN A 54 12.58 12.66 -12.84
N ARG A 55 13.16 13.29 -13.85
CA ARG A 55 13.98 14.49 -13.65
C ARG A 55 13.12 15.67 -13.27
N VAL A 56 13.58 16.43 -12.29
CA VAL A 56 12.91 17.64 -11.83
C VAL A 56 13.49 18.83 -12.58
N ASP A 57 12.64 19.69 -13.08
CA ASP A 57 13.07 21.01 -13.60
C ASP A 57 13.40 21.91 -12.40
N VAL A 58 14.70 22.07 -12.14
CA VAL A 58 15.22 22.84 -11.00
C VAL A 58 14.94 24.35 -11.12
N ASN A 59 14.66 24.82 -12.32
CA ASN A 59 14.33 26.21 -12.58
C ASN A 59 12.83 26.50 -12.47
N LYS A 60 12.01 25.46 -12.39
CA LYS A 60 10.58 25.61 -12.21
C LYS A 60 10.25 25.79 -10.74
N PRO A 61 9.82 26.98 -10.32
CA PRO A 61 9.47 27.20 -8.93
C PRO A 61 8.30 26.27 -8.55
N PHE A 62 8.33 25.73 -7.34
CA PHE A 62 7.18 25.03 -6.78
C PHE A 62 6.02 26.03 -6.69
N SER A 63 5.02 25.82 -7.53
CA SER A 63 3.78 26.59 -7.51
C SER A 63 2.67 25.67 -7.00
N PRO A 64 2.19 25.86 -5.77
CA PRO A 64 0.94 25.23 -5.38
C PRO A 64 -0.12 25.75 -6.35
N SER A 65 -0.97 24.87 -6.86
CA SER A 65 -2.05 25.27 -7.76
C SER A 65 -2.88 26.34 -7.07
N LYS A 66 -2.76 27.58 -7.53
CA LYS A 66 -3.59 28.72 -7.11
C LYS A 66 -4.86 28.81 -7.94
N MET A 67 -5.15 27.80 -8.74
CA MET A 67 -6.29 27.76 -9.62
C MET A 67 -7.58 27.89 -8.82
N THR A 68 -8.35 28.91 -9.15
CA THR A 68 -9.70 29.09 -8.61
C THR A 68 -10.65 28.02 -9.16
N ARG A 69 -11.81 27.85 -8.54
CA ARG A 69 -12.84 26.92 -9.05
C ARG A 69 -13.34 27.31 -10.45
N ALA A 70 -13.37 28.60 -10.76
CA ALA A 70 -13.76 29.10 -12.07
C ALA A 70 -12.74 28.70 -13.15
N GLU A 71 -11.46 28.94 -12.88
CA GLU A 71 -10.38 28.55 -13.78
C GLU A 71 -10.30 27.02 -13.94
N ALA A 72 -10.54 26.25 -12.87
CA ALA A 72 -10.58 24.78 -12.94
C ALA A 72 -11.77 24.27 -13.77
N ARG A 73 -12.91 24.96 -13.75
CA ARG A 73 -14.07 24.64 -14.58
C ARG A 73 -13.76 24.83 -16.06
N GLU A 74 -13.01 25.88 -16.40
CA GLU A 74 -12.65 26.21 -17.78
C GLU A 74 -11.52 25.30 -18.29
N ALA A 75 -10.48 25.09 -17.49
CA ALA A 75 -9.31 24.30 -17.87
C ALA A 75 -9.55 22.78 -17.83
N TYR A 76 -10.41 22.31 -16.91
CA TYR A 76 -10.66 20.88 -16.66
C TYR A 76 -12.17 20.60 -16.49
N PRO A 77 -13.00 20.83 -17.51
CA PRO A 77 -14.46 20.76 -17.40
C PRO A 77 -14.96 19.36 -16.98
N GLU A 78 -14.38 18.29 -17.51
CA GLU A 78 -14.76 16.91 -17.15
C GLU A 78 -14.46 16.59 -15.70
N TRP A 79 -13.28 17.01 -15.22
CA TRP A 79 -12.92 16.85 -13.80
C TRP A 79 -13.85 17.66 -12.91
N TYR A 80 -14.14 18.90 -13.29
CA TYR A 80 -15.01 19.79 -12.52
C TYR A 80 -16.42 19.22 -12.41
N GLU A 81 -16.98 18.77 -13.54
CA GLU A 81 -18.30 18.13 -13.57
C GLU A 81 -18.35 16.90 -12.65
N ARG A 82 -17.36 16.02 -12.76
CA ARG A 82 -17.29 14.79 -11.99
C ARG A 82 -17.10 15.03 -10.50
N VAL A 83 -16.12 15.86 -10.13
CA VAL A 83 -15.67 16.00 -8.73
C VAL A 83 -16.44 17.07 -7.98
N VAL A 84 -16.71 18.20 -8.65
CA VAL A 84 -17.32 19.36 -7.99
C VAL A 84 -18.84 19.33 -8.10
N VAL A 85 -19.39 19.04 -9.30
CA VAL A 85 -20.84 19.06 -9.51
C VAL A 85 -21.49 17.76 -9.02
N ARG A 86 -20.96 16.60 -9.44
CA ARG A 86 -21.52 15.29 -9.05
C ARG A 86 -21.04 14.78 -7.70
N GLY A 87 -20.02 15.43 -7.12
CA GLY A 87 -19.46 15.00 -5.84
C GLY A 87 -18.74 13.65 -5.87
N GLU A 88 -18.35 13.18 -7.06
CA GLU A 88 -17.60 11.92 -7.23
C GLU A 88 -16.16 12.13 -6.73
N LYS A 89 -15.98 11.99 -5.43
CA LYS A 89 -14.66 12.06 -4.79
C LYS A 89 -13.93 10.74 -4.99
N GLY A 90 -12.96 10.74 -5.89
CA GLY A 90 -12.06 9.62 -6.09
C GLY A 90 -12.53 8.58 -7.11
N ARG A 91 -11.71 7.53 -7.31
CA ARG A 91 -12.06 6.37 -8.15
C ARG A 91 -13.34 5.73 -7.62
N LYS A 92 -14.20 5.25 -8.55
CA LYS A 92 -15.35 4.43 -8.19
C LYS A 92 -14.91 3.38 -7.18
N LYS A 93 -15.48 3.45 -5.97
CA LYS A 93 -15.21 2.44 -4.94
C LYS A 93 -15.76 1.12 -5.44
N TRP A 94 -14.90 0.13 -5.48
CA TRP A 94 -15.30 -1.21 -5.83
C TRP A 94 -16.06 -1.80 -4.67
N ASP A 95 -17.34 -2.06 -4.87
CA ASP A 95 -18.13 -2.88 -3.97
C ASP A 95 -18.06 -4.31 -4.50
N ILE A 96 -17.35 -5.17 -3.81
CA ILE A 96 -17.15 -6.57 -4.18
C ILE A 96 -18.21 -7.45 -3.51
N ALA A 97 -18.88 -6.95 -2.48
CA ALA A 97 -19.94 -7.68 -1.80
C ALA A 97 -21.03 -8.06 -2.82
N GLY A 98 -21.21 -9.36 -3.03
CA GLY A 98 -22.20 -9.90 -3.94
C GLY A 98 -21.83 -9.95 -5.43
N LYS A 99 -20.62 -9.55 -5.84
CA LYS A 99 -20.18 -9.55 -7.25
C LYS A 99 -19.12 -10.59 -7.60
N VAL A 100 -18.68 -11.39 -6.67
CA VAL A 100 -17.62 -12.37 -6.88
C VAL A 100 -18.21 -13.77 -6.89
N HIS A 101 -18.27 -14.34 -8.08
CA HIS A 101 -18.46 -15.77 -8.37
C HIS A 101 -19.41 -16.56 -7.44
N GLY A 102 -20.66 -16.62 -7.79
CA GLY A 102 -21.64 -17.46 -7.10
C GLY A 102 -22.24 -16.80 -5.86
N ASP A 103 -22.91 -17.60 -5.06
CA ASP A 103 -23.70 -17.16 -3.91
C ASP A 103 -22.86 -16.87 -2.64
N ASP A 104 -21.51 -16.98 -2.71
CA ASP A 104 -20.62 -16.70 -1.58
C ASP A 104 -20.19 -15.22 -1.55
N PRO A 105 -20.74 -14.38 -0.65
CA PRO A 105 -20.36 -12.99 -0.53
C PRO A 105 -18.91 -12.82 -0.04
N TYR A 106 -18.31 -13.87 0.49
CA TYR A 106 -16.96 -13.88 1.04
C TYR A 106 -15.95 -14.57 0.10
N ALA A 107 -16.32 -14.86 -1.13
CA ALA A 107 -15.50 -15.64 -2.08
C ALA A 107 -14.10 -15.06 -2.27
N LEU A 108 -13.97 -13.72 -2.37
CA LEU A 108 -12.68 -13.06 -2.50
C LEU A 108 -11.84 -13.18 -1.22
N TYR A 109 -12.45 -13.05 -0.06
CA TYR A 109 -11.78 -13.21 1.23
C TYR A 109 -11.26 -14.64 1.42
N HIS A 110 -12.11 -15.63 1.14
CA HIS A 110 -11.71 -17.04 1.21
C HIS A 110 -10.67 -17.39 0.14
N TRP A 111 -10.77 -16.80 -1.04
CA TRP A 111 -9.74 -16.98 -2.05
C TRP A 111 -8.37 -16.45 -1.55
N TRP A 112 -8.36 -15.27 -0.92
CA TRP A 112 -7.14 -14.69 -0.38
C TRP A 112 -6.53 -15.56 0.72
N LEU A 113 -7.32 -16.06 1.65
CA LEU A 113 -6.84 -16.99 2.68
C LEU A 113 -6.11 -18.19 2.07
N ARG A 114 -6.61 -18.73 0.98
CA ARG A 114 -5.97 -19.86 0.28
C ARG A 114 -4.63 -19.52 -0.37
N GLN A 115 -4.29 -18.25 -0.55
CA GLN A 115 -3.01 -17.83 -1.11
C GLN A 115 -1.86 -17.87 -0.10
N ILE A 116 -2.11 -18.23 1.14
CA ILE A 116 -1.11 -18.22 2.22
C ILE A 116 0.14 -19.04 1.86
N GLY A 117 -0.02 -20.16 1.15
CA GLY A 117 1.07 -21.02 0.70
C GLY A 117 2.00 -20.38 -0.35
N GLU A 118 1.55 -19.34 -1.03
CA GLU A 118 2.33 -18.61 -2.05
C GLU A 118 3.16 -17.47 -1.43
N ILE A 119 2.96 -17.19 -0.15
CA ILE A 119 3.59 -16.03 0.51
C ILE A 119 5.04 -16.34 0.85
N LYS A 120 5.93 -15.45 0.42
CA LYS A 120 7.36 -15.50 0.70
C LYS A 120 7.73 -14.66 1.93
N GLY A 121 8.90 -14.92 2.49
CA GLY A 121 9.51 -14.06 3.53
C GLY A 121 9.60 -12.62 3.05
N GLY A 122 9.27 -11.67 3.92
CA GLY A 122 9.20 -10.23 3.59
C GLY A 122 7.81 -9.75 3.14
N HIS A 123 6.92 -10.64 2.71
CA HIS A 123 5.54 -10.29 2.28
C HIS A 123 4.47 -10.68 3.31
N ARG A 124 4.84 -11.35 4.40
CA ARG A 124 3.93 -11.92 5.39
C ARG A 124 3.04 -10.88 6.07
N TYR A 125 3.61 -9.75 6.47
CA TYR A 125 2.84 -8.62 7.00
C TYR A 125 1.80 -8.11 6.00
N PHE A 126 2.21 -7.94 4.74
CA PHE A 126 1.32 -7.45 3.70
C PHE A 126 0.20 -8.43 3.37
N PHE A 127 0.44 -9.75 3.53
CA PHE A 127 -0.63 -10.74 3.43
C PHE A 127 -1.72 -10.50 4.47
N LEU A 128 -1.35 -10.29 5.74
CA LEU A 128 -2.29 -10.00 6.82
C LEU A 128 -3.01 -8.66 6.60
N MET A 129 -2.29 -7.63 6.15
CA MET A 129 -2.88 -6.34 5.82
C MET A 129 -3.91 -6.47 4.69
N CYS A 130 -3.60 -7.18 3.62
CA CYS A 130 -4.53 -7.42 2.52
C CYS A 130 -5.72 -8.27 2.96
N LEU A 131 -5.53 -9.23 3.87
CA LEU A 131 -6.60 -10.00 4.47
C LEU A 131 -7.60 -9.09 5.20
N ALA A 132 -7.12 -8.09 5.95
CA ALA A 132 -7.97 -7.10 6.59
C ALA A 132 -8.75 -6.24 5.58
N ILE A 133 -8.08 -5.82 4.50
CA ILE A 133 -8.72 -5.07 3.40
C ILE A 133 -9.84 -5.89 2.76
N TYR A 134 -9.58 -7.16 2.46
CA TYR A 134 -10.59 -8.04 1.85
C TYR A 134 -11.72 -8.38 2.81
N ALA A 135 -11.42 -8.58 4.10
CA ALA A 135 -12.44 -8.76 5.11
C ALA A 135 -13.40 -7.57 5.17
N TYR A 136 -12.86 -6.34 5.17
CA TYR A 136 -13.68 -5.14 5.13
C TYR A 136 -14.52 -5.04 3.85
N LYS A 137 -13.91 -5.32 2.69
CA LYS A 137 -14.59 -5.28 1.39
C LYS A 137 -15.72 -6.30 1.28
N CYS A 138 -15.57 -7.47 1.86
CA CYS A 138 -16.56 -8.56 1.84
C CYS A 138 -17.56 -8.49 2.99
N GLY A 139 -17.37 -7.60 3.97
CA GLY A 139 -18.24 -7.51 5.14
C GLY A 139 -18.01 -8.63 6.17
N VAL A 140 -16.85 -9.28 6.16
CA VAL A 140 -16.44 -10.24 7.20
C VAL A 140 -16.30 -9.50 8.53
N SER A 141 -16.82 -10.08 9.60
CA SER A 141 -16.75 -9.46 10.91
C SER A 141 -15.31 -9.31 11.41
N LYS A 142 -15.03 -8.24 12.17
CA LYS A 142 -13.72 -8.02 12.76
C LYS A 142 -13.32 -9.13 13.75
N GLN A 143 -14.30 -9.81 14.33
CA GLN A 143 -14.06 -10.96 15.21
C GLN A 143 -13.56 -12.17 14.41
N GLN A 144 -14.23 -12.51 13.31
CA GLN A 144 -13.80 -13.59 12.42
C GLN A 144 -12.42 -13.30 11.82
N LEU A 145 -12.19 -12.08 11.33
CA LEU A 145 -10.89 -11.67 10.82
C LEU A 145 -9.76 -11.88 11.86
N ARG A 146 -9.98 -11.54 13.13
CA ARG A 146 -8.98 -11.75 14.18
C ARG A 146 -8.64 -13.22 14.41
N GLN A 147 -9.64 -14.09 14.31
CA GLN A 147 -9.43 -15.52 14.42
C GLN A 147 -8.63 -16.05 13.23
N ASP A 148 -9.05 -15.71 12.01
CA ASP A 148 -8.37 -16.13 10.78
C ASP A 148 -6.94 -15.60 10.70
N MET A 149 -6.70 -14.37 11.19
CA MET A 149 -5.34 -13.82 11.29
C MET A 149 -4.44 -14.58 12.27
N LYS A 150 -4.99 -15.08 13.37
CA LYS A 150 -4.22 -15.90 14.32
C LYS A 150 -3.84 -17.23 13.71
N GLU A 151 -4.78 -17.89 13.04
CA GLU A 151 -4.52 -19.14 12.32
C GLU A 151 -3.49 -18.94 11.21
N ALA A 152 -3.66 -17.90 10.39
CA ALA A 152 -2.70 -17.52 9.35
C ALA A 152 -1.31 -17.14 9.90
N PHE A 153 -1.24 -16.60 11.12
CA PHE A 153 0.01 -16.21 11.75
C PHE A 153 0.92 -17.41 11.98
N ASP A 154 0.38 -18.51 12.48
CA ASP A 154 1.13 -19.74 12.73
C ASP A 154 1.71 -20.30 11.43
N ASP A 155 0.92 -20.35 10.36
CA ASP A 155 1.36 -20.78 9.05
C ASP A 155 2.44 -19.86 8.47
N LEU A 156 2.28 -18.55 8.62
CA LEU A 156 3.24 -17.54 8.14
C LEU A 156 4.57 -17.57 8.94
N GLN A 157 4.59 -18.03 10.17
CA GLN A 157 5.83 -18.24 10.93
C GLN A 157 6.66 -19.39 10.37
N MET A 158 6.03 -20.37 9.71
CA MET A 158 6.74 -21.50 9.09
C MET A 158 7.42 -21.09 7.77
N VAL A 159 7.06 -19.97 7.18
CA VAL A 159 7.71 -19.46 5.96
C VAL A 159 9.14 -19.01 6.29
N LYS A 160 10.12 -19.45 5.48
CA LYS A 160 11.53 -19.06 5.66
C LYS A 160 11.67 -17.54 5.69
N HIS A 161 12.24 -17.01 6.77
CA HIS A 161 12.34 -15.57 7.01
C HIS A 161 13.57 -15.21 7.84
N GLU A 162 13.94 -13.93 7.78
CA GLU A 162 15.00 -13.34 8.62
C GLU A 162 14.43 -12.64 9.86
N ASN A 163 13.17 -12.22 9.81
CA ASN A 163 12.48 -11.51 10.91
C ASN A 163 11.18 -12.26 11.27
N ALA A 164 10.98 -12.61 12.53
CA ALA A 164 9.72 -13.18 12.99
C ALA A 164 8.58 -12.13 12.89
N LEU A 165 7.37 -12.58 12.53
CA LEU A 165 6.16 -11.81 12.76
C LEU A 165 5.88 -11.70 14.26
N THR A 166 5.25 -10.62 14.68
CA THR A 166 4.93 -10.34 16.07
C THR A 166 3.43 -10.08 16.23
N GLU A 167 2.92 -10.14 17.43
CA GLU A 167 1.55 -9.72 17.79
C GLU A 167 1.28 -8.26 17.39
N GLU A 168 2.31 -7.42 17.38
CA GLU A 168 2.23 -6.02 16.93
C GLU A 168 1.96 -5.93 15.44
N ASP A 169 2.56 -6.82 14.64
CA ASP A 169 2.31 -6.86 13.20
C ASP A 169 0.85 -7.25 12.91
N ILE A 170 0.23 -8.13 13.70
CA ILE A 170 -1.20 -8.43 13.61
C ILE A 170 -2.05 -7.19 13.94
N ARG A 171 -1.69 -6.48 15.02
CA ARG A 171 -2.43 -5.26 15.42
C ARG A 171 -2.37 -4.19 14.34
N SER A 172 -1.17 -3.95 13.81
CA SER A 172 -0.97 -3.00 12.70
C SER A 172 -1.73 -3.41 11.44
N ALA A 173 -1.71 -4.70 11.09
CA ALA A 173 -2.44 -5.19 9.94
C ALA A 173 -3.97 -5.03 10.09
N LEU A 174 -4.49 -5.15 11.32
CA LEU A 174 -5.91 -4.93 11.63
C LEU A 174 -6.37 -3.47 11.43
N GLU A 175 -5.47 -2.50 11.42
CA GLU A 175 -5.79 -1.10 11.10
C GLU A 175 -6.31 -0.96 9.68
N ALA A 176 -5.86 -1.83 8.77
CA ALA A 176 -6.33 -1.84 7.39
C ALA A 176 -7.78 -2.35 7.23
N TYR A 177 -8.42 -2.84 8.30
CA TYR A 177 -9.86 -3.10 8.34
C TYR A 177 -10.63 -1.78 8.44
N ASP A 178 -10.45 -0.94 7.44
CA ASP A 178 -11.05 0.39 7.37
C ASP A 178 -11.37 0.80 5.92
N LYS A 179 -12.34 1.69 5.81
CA LYS A 179 -12.82 2.29 4.57
C LYS A 179 -11.71 3.01 3.79
N GLU A 180 -10.72 3.58 4.45
CA GLU A 180 -9.65 4.32 3.82
C GLU A 180 -8.75 3.42 2.96
N TYR A 181 -8.61 2.17 3.33
CA TYR A 181 -7.84 1.17 2.59
C TYR A 181 -8.60 0.53 1.40
N TYR A 182 -9.83 0.96 1.18
CA TYR A 182 -10.66 0.44 0.09
C TYR A 182 -10.10 0.71 -1.32
N ASN A 183 -9.21 1.67 -1.44
CA ASN A 183 -8.65 2.13 -2.71
C ASN A 183 -7.44 1.32 -3.20
N PHE A 184 -6.98 0.33 -2.45
CA PHE A 184 -5.91 -0.55 -2.91
C PHE A 184 -6.34 -1.25 -4.20
N THR A 185 -5.52 -1.08 -5.25
CA THR A 185 -5.74 -1.72 -6.54
C THR A 185 -5.17 -3.13 -6.55
N ILE A 186 -5.56 -3.95 -7.53
CA ILE A 186 -4.98 -5.28 -7.74
C ILE A 186 -3.45 -5.17 -7.91
N SER A 187 -2.98 -4.21 -8.70
CA SER A 187 -1.54 -4.00 -8.90
C SER A 187 -0.80 -3.61 -7.63
N ASP A 188 -1.43 -2.86 -6.72
CA ASP A 188 -0.83 -2.53 -5.42
C ASP A 188 -0.68 -3.80 -4.56
N ILE A 189 -1.70 -4.65 -4.54
CA ILE A 189 -1.71 -5.90 -3.78
C ILE A 189 -0.67 -6.88 -4.35
N GLU A 190 -0.61 -7.05 -5.67
CA GLU A 190 0.40 -7.88 -6.34
C GLU A 190 1.82 -7.39 -6.04
N ALA A 191 2.04 -6.07 -6.05
CA ALA A 191 3.35 -5.48 -5.73
C ALA A 191 3.77 -5.69 -4.27
N LEU A 192 2.81 -5.65 -3.33
CA LEU A 192 3.07 -5.83 -1.91
C LEU A 192 3.26 -7.28 -1.51
N THR A 193 2.62 -8.22 -2.20
CA THR A 193 2.54 -9.62 -1.76
C THR A 193 3.24 -10.61 -2.70
N ASP A 194 3.60 -10.18 -3.91
CA ASP A 194 4.12 -11.03 -5.00
C ASP A 194 3.13 -12.13 -5.44
N VAL A 195 1.87 -12.03 -5.00
CA VAL A 195 0.78 -12.95 -5.40
C VAL A 195 0.10 -12.42 -6.65
N ARG A 196 0.05 -13.22 -7.71
CA ARG A 196 -0.62 -12.84 -8.95
C ARG A 196 -2.12 -13.06 -8.84
N ILE A 197 -2.88 -12.00 -9.10
CA ILE A 197 -4.34 -12.01 -9.08
C ILE A 197 -4.83 -12.13 -10.52
N ALA A 198 -5.13 -13.35 -10.95
CA ALA A 198 -5.70 -13.57 -12.27
C ALA A 198 -7.08 -12.92 -12.38
N VAL A 199 -7.17 -11.84 -13.13
CA VAL A 199 -8.45 -11.22 -13.49
C VAL A 199 -8.97 -11.98 -14.73
N SER A 200 -9.94 -12.86 -14.54
CA SER A 200 -10.66 -13.39 -15.70
C SER A 200 -11.48 -12.25 -16.29
N TYR A 201 -11.02 -11.70 -17.41
CA TYR A 201 -11.88 -10.87 -18.25
C TYR A 201 -12.91 -11.80 -18.87
N THR A 202 -14.05 -11.98 -18.23
CA THR A 202 -15.22 -12.47 -18.92
C THR A 202 -15.60 -11.37 -19.90
N HIS A 203 -15.41 -11.68 -21.17
CA HIS A 203 -15.81 -10.83 -22.28
C HIS A 203 -17.27 -10.38 -22.11
N LEU A 204 -17.47 -9.07 -22.20
CA LEU A 204 -18.75 -8.50 -22.57
C LEU A 204 -19.06 -8.84 -24.02
#